data_ebea682ded7aa9cafd49e0971b4954be
#
_entry.id   ebea682ded7aa9cafd49e0971b4954be
#
_cell.length_a   1.000
_cell.length_b   1.000
_cell.length_c   1.000
_cell.angle_alpha   90.00
_cell.angle_beta   90.00
_cell.angle_gamma   90.00
#
_symmetry.space_group_name_H-M   'P 1'
#
loop_
_entity.id
_entity.type
_entity.pdbx_description
1 polymer ?
#
loop_
_entity_poly.entity_id
_entity_poly.type
_entity_poly.pdbx_seq_one_letter_code
_entity_poly.pdbx_strand_id
1 'polypeptide(L)'
;MAIEHVRLSQQARDQLITLKRRTGIPHWNVLCRWALCRSLAEPAPPPAIKLTLDSNVEMSWRTFGGDFGEVLWALVQLRCHNDGLPMDEDTLAQQFRLHLHRGVGYLVGDPRVRDVAGLANVGLNESPAA
;
A
#
# COMPACT_ATOMS: atom_id res chain seq x y z
N MET A 1 9.94 -13.07 9.52
CA MET A 1 9.31 -12.25 8.48
C MET A 1 10.37 -11.61 7.61
N ALA A 2 10.13 -11.55 6.33
CA ALA A 2 11.13 -11.10 5.36
C ALA A 2 11.34 -9.59 5.33
N ILE A 3 10.41 -8.81 5.86
CA ILE A 3 10.50 -7.35 5.78
C ILE A 3 10.73 -6.76 7.16
N GLU A 4 11.88 -6.14 7.35
CA GLU A 4 12.19 -5.41 8.57
C GLU A 4 11.94 -3.92 8.41
N HIS A 5 12.16 -3.41 7.20
CA HIS A 5 12.02 -1.99 6.87
C HIS A 5 11.21 -1.81 5.61
N VAL A 6 10.37 -0.77 5.60
CA VAL A 6 9.58 -0.37 4.45
C VAL A 6 10.15 0.93 3.92
N ARG A 7 10.69 0.87 2.71
CA ARG A 7 11.25 2.04 2.03
C ARG A 7 10.47 2.33 0.77
N LEU A 8 10.29 3.61 0.45
CA LEU A 8 9.50 4.04 -0.69
C LEU A 8 10.36 4.61 -1.81
N SER A 9 9.83 4.53 -3.03
CA SER A 9 10.40 5.25 -4.15
C SER A 9 10.17 6.76 -3.99
N GLN A 10 10.95 7.56 -4.70
CA GLN A 10 10.76 9.01 -4.69
C GLN A 10 9.38 9.38 -5.22
N GLN A 11 8.90 8.70 -6.26
CA GLN A 11 7.56 8.94 -6.79
C GLN A 11 6.48 8.69 -5.72
N ALA A 12 6.57 7.57 -5.01
CA ALA A 12 5.60 7.26 -3.97
C ALA A 12 5.65 8.29 -2.84
N ARG A 13 6.85 8.74 -2.47
CA ARG A 13 6.98 9.80 -1.48
C ARG A 13 6.26 11.07 -1.91
N ASP A 14 6.47 11.49 -3.15
CA ASP A 14 5.83 12.71 -3.66
C ASP A 14 4.32 12.57 -3.71
N GLN A 15 3.83 11.40 -4.10
CA GLN A 15 2.39 11.09 -4.10
C GLN A 15 1.81 11.11 -2.68
N LEU A 16 2.53 10.59 -1.71
CA LEU A 16 2.10 10.60 -0.32
C LEU A 16 2.08 12.01 0.26
N ILE A 17 3.01 12.88 -0.14
CA ILE A 17 2.99 14.29 0.26
C ILE A 17 1.67 14.93 -0.20
N THR A 18 1.27 14.65 -1.43
CA THR A 18 -0.01 15.12 -1.95
C THR A 18 -1.18 14.58 -1.13
N LEU A 19 -1.15 13.30 -0.80
CA LEU A 19 -2.21 12.68 0.01
C LEU A 19 -2.27 13.26 1.42
N LYS A 20 -1.12 13.50 2.04
CA LYS A 20 -1.08 14.16 3.36
C LYS A 20 -1.77 15.52 3.31
N ARG A 21 -1.49 16.30 2.27
CA ARG A 21 -2.10 17.61 2.11
C ARG A 21 -3.61 17.52 1.90
N ARG A 22 -4.06 16.57 1.08
CA ARG A 22 -5.50 16.42 0.77
C ARG A 22 -6.30 15.91 1.96
N THR A 23 -5.75 14.93 2.69
CA THR A 23 -6.48 14.23 3.75
C THR A 23 -6.26 14.83 5.12
N GLY A 24 -5.19 15.56 5.33
CA GLY A 24 -4.82 16.03 6.64
C GLY A 24 -4.24 14.95 7.55
N ILE A 25 -4.04 13.74 7.04
CA ILE A 25 -3.43 12.66 7.81
C ILE A 25 -1.92 12.89 7.83
N PRO A 26 -1.30 13.14 8.98
CA PRO A 26 0.11 13.54 9.02
C PRO A 26 1.10 12.37 9.00
N HIS A 27 0.64 11.14 9.19
CA HIS A 27 1.52 10.00 9.40
C HIS A 27 1.65 9.15 8.12
N TRP A 28 2.89 8.96 7.65
CA TRP A 28 3.20 8.13 6.49
C TRP A 28 2.64 6.71 6.63
N ASN A 29 2.80 6.13 7.83
CA ASN A 29 2.40 4.74 8.06
C ASN A 29 0.90 4.54 7.89
N VAL A 30 0.08 5.50 8.30
CA VAL A 30 -1.37 5.40 8.14
C VAL A 30 -1.74 5.40 6.67
N LEU A 31 -1.21 6.33 5.91
CA LEU A 31 -1.48 6.40 4.47
C LEU A 31 -0.96 5.17 3.73
N CYS A 32 0.19 4.64 4.14
CA CYS A 32 0.73 3.43 3.54
C CYS A 32 -0.14 2.20 3.80
N ARG A 33 -0.76 2.11 4.98
CA ARG A 33 -1.69 1.01 5.25
C ARG A 33 -2.94 1.12 4.38
N TRP A 34 -3.49 2.32 4.20
CA TRP A 34 -4.59 2.53 3.26
C TRP A 34 -4.19 2.12 1.85
N ALA A 35 -2.99 2.50 1.42
CA ALA A 35 -2.51 2.19 0.08
C ALA A 35 -2.39 0.68 -0.14
N LEU A 36 -1.78 -0.02 0.80
CA LEU A 36 -1.65 -1.47 0.71
C LEU A 36 -3.02 -2.13 0.59
N CYS A 37 -3.95 -1.78 1.45
CA CYS A 37 -5.29 -2.35 1.44
C CYS A 37 -6.03 -2.03 0.15
N ARG A 38 -5.86 -0.82 -0.39
CA ARG A 38 -6.48 -0.44 -1.66
C ARG A 38 -5.97 -1.31 -2.81
N SER A 39 -4.67 -1.57 -2.85
CA SER A 39 -4.11 -2.44 -3.89
C SER A 39 -4.58 -3.89 -3.72
N LEU A 40 -4.61 -4.38 -2.49
CA LEU A 40 -5.06 -5.75 -2.24
C LEU A 40 -6.54 -5.95 -2.58
N ALA A 41 -7.34 -4.90 -2.58
CA ALA A 41 -8.74 -4.96 -2.99
C ALA A 41 -8.91 -5.05 -4.51
N GLU A 42 -7.90 -4.72 -5.28
CA GLU A 42 -7.94 -4.81 -6.74
C GLU A 42 -7.71 -6.25 -7.17
N PRO A 43 -8.65 -6.87 -7.93
CA PRO A 43 -8.48 -8.26 -8.34
C PRO A 43 -7.28 -8.52 -9.25
N ALA A 44 -6.91 -7.57 -10.09
CA ALA A 44 -5.77 -7.76 -10.98
C ALA A 44 -4.46 -7.76 -10.20
N PRO A 45 -3.55 -8.70 -10.50
CA PRO A 45 -2.22 -8.67 -9.87
C PRO A 45 -1.45 -7.40 -10.26
N PRO A 46 -0.58 -6.90 -9.39
CA PRO A 46 0.23 -5.74 -9.75
C PRO A 46 1.21 -6.12 -10.85
N PRO A 47 1.45 -5.24 -11.82
CA PRO A 47 2.46 -5.50 -12.85
C PRO A 47 3.83 -5.69 -12.24
N ALA A 48 4.61 -6.60 -12.81
CA ALA A 48 5.99 -6.82 -12.37
C ALA A 48 6.86 -5.69 -12.93
N ILE A 49 7.06 -4.65 -12.13
CA ILE A 49 7.91 -3.52 -12.50
C ILE A 49 9.10 -3.44 -11.54
N LYS A 50 10.17 -2.80 -12.01
CA LYS A 50 11.31 -2.56 -11.15
C LYS A 50 11.05 -1.30 -10.34
N LEU A 51 11.07 -1.44 -9.03
CA LEU A 51 10.95 -0.29 -8.13
C LEU A 51 12.32 0.21 -7.72
N THR A 52 12.51 1.53 -7.77
CA THR A 52 13.71 2.16 -7.25
C THR A 52 13.36 2.80 -5.92
N LEU A 53 13.83 2.19 -4.84
CA LEU A 53 13.48 2.61 -3.47
C LEU A 53 14.49 3.65 -3.00
N ASP A 54 14.46 4.81 -3.61
CA ASP A 54 15.50 5.85 -3.52
C ASP A 54 15.10 7.08 -2.70
N SER A 55 13.91 7.08 -2.10
CA SER A 55 13.51 8.20 -1.24
C SER A 55 14.12 8.06 0.15
N ASN A 56 13.99 9.13 0.94
CA ASN A 56 14.40 9.11 2.33
C ASN A 56 13.26 8.67 3.27
N VAL A 57 12.13 8.25 2.72
CA VAL A 57 11.02 7.75 3.54
C VAL A 57 11.23 6.27 3.78
N GLU A 58 11.55 5.94 5.01
CA GLU A 58 11.79 4.58 5.45
C GLU A 58 11.22 4.44 6.85
N MET A 59 10.57 3.30 7.12
CA MET A 59 10.03 3.01 8.43
C MET A 59 10.22 1.53 8.74
N SER A 60 10.30 1.20 10.02
CA SER A 60 10.31 -0.20 10.41
C SER A 60 8.98 -0.85 10.09
N TRP A 61 8.97 -2.17 9.97
CA TRP A 61 7.72 -2.91 9.81
C TRP A 61 6.76 -2.62 10.96
N ARG A 62 7.30 -2.50 12.18
CA ARG A 62 6.49 -2.19 13.35
C ARG A 62 5.78 -0.84 13.23
N THR A 63 6.48 0.16 12.73
CA THR A 63 5.88 1.48 12.50
C THR A 63 4.84 1.41 11.39
N PHE A 64 5.15 0.73 10.30
CA PHE A 64 4.20 0.56 9.20
C PHE A 64 2.92 -0.12 9.66
N GLY A 65 3.07 -1.26 10.30
CA GLY A 65 1.92 -2.11 10.65
C GLY A 65 1.17 -1.66 11.89
N GLY A 66 1.87 -1.06 12.86
CA GLY A 66 1.27 -0.80 14.17
C GLY A 66 0.70 -2.08 14.75
N ASP A 67 -0.52 -2.02 15.24
CA ASP A 67 -1.20 -3.19 15.79
C ASP A 67 -1.70 -4.16 14.72
N PHE A 68 -1.61 -3.78 13.45
CA PHE A 68 -2.15 -4.57 12.33
C PHE A 68 -1.08 -5.33 11.55
N GLY A 69 0.18 -5.30 12.00
CA GLY A 69 1.29 -5.85 11.22
C GLY A 69 1.10 -7.31 10.84
N GLU A 70 0.69 -8.15 11.78
CA GLU A 70 0.49 -9.57 11.51
C GLU A 70 -0.64 -9.81 10.51
N VAL A 71 -1.73 -9.10 10.68
CA VAL A 71 -2.88 -9.24 9.79
C VAL A 71 -2.55 -8.74 8.38
N LEU A 72 -1.84 -7.64 8.28
CA LEU A 72 -1.44 -7.10 6.97
C LEU A 72 -0.51 -8.06 6.24
N TRP A 73 0.44 -8.67 6.97
CA TRP A 73 1.33 -9.65 6.36
C TRP A 73 0.57 -10.90 5.92
N ALA A 74 -0.39 -11.36 6.72
CA ALA A 74 -1.24 -12.48 6.36
C ALA A 74 -2.04 -12.20 5.09
N LEU A 75 -2.53 -10.97 4.93
CA LEU A 75 -3.27 -10.58 3.72
C LEU A 75 -2.36 -10.60 2.48
N VAL A 76 -1.12 -10.16 2.60
CA VAL A 76 -0.16 -10.25 1.50
C VAL A 76 0.10 -11.71 1.12
N GLN A 77 0.30 -12.56 2.12
CA GLN A 77 0.51 -13.99 1.89
C GLN A 77 -0.69 -14.64 1.21
N LEU A 78 -1.88 -14.35 1.70
CA LEU A 78 -3.12 -14.87 1.10
C LEU A 78 -3.25 -14.43 -0.35
N ARG A 79 -2.99 -13.16 -0.63
CA ARG A 79 -3.07 -12.63 -1.99
C ARG A 79 -2.08 -13.31 -2.92
N CYS A 80 -0.84 -13.50 -2.47
CA CYS A 80 0.15 -14.19 -3.27
C CYS A 80 -0.25 -15.64 -3.55
N HIS A 81 -0.78 -16.31 -2.53
CA HIS A 81 -1.28 -17.67 -2.69
C HIS A 81 -2.41 -17.71 -3.75
N ASN A 82 -3.35 -16.81 -3.66
CA ASN A 82 -4.49 -16.77 -4.59
C ASN A 82 -4.06 -16.39 -6.01
N ASP A 83 -2.98 -15.62 -6.14
CA ASP A 83 -2.43 -15.28 -7.46
C ASP A 83 -1.53 -16.38 -8.02
N GLY A 84 -1.36 -17.50 -7.30
CA GLY A 84 -0.57 -18.62 -7.78
C GLY A 84 0.93 -18.40 -7.75
N LEU A 85 1.40 -17.49 -6.90
CA LEU A 85 2.81 -17.14 -6.81
C LEU A 85 3.56 -18.03 -5.82
N PRO A 86 4.89 -18.18 -5.99
CA PRO A 86 5.69 -18.84 -4.97
C PRO A 86 5.58 -18.13 -3.63
N MET A 87 5.65 -18.89 -2.55
CA MET A 87 5.47 -18.35 -1.19
C MET A 87 6.80 -18.14 -0.47
N ASP A 88 7.90 -18.01 -1.20
CA ASP A 88 9.19 -17.72 -0.61
C ASP A 88 9.27 -16.27 -0.14
N GLU A 89 10.18 -15.99 0.76
CA GLU A 89 10.29 -14.68 1.39
C GLU A 89 10.58 -13.57 0.39
N ASP A 90 11.43 -13.83 -0.60
CA ASP A 90 11.79 -12.81 -1.60
C ASP A 90 10.59 -12.44 -2.46
N THR A 91 9.81 -13.42 -2.90
CA THR A 91 8.59 -13.17 -3.69
C THR A 91 7.57 -12.39 -2.87
N LEU A 92 7.35 -12.80 -1.63
CA LEU A 92 6.40 -12.12 -0.75
C LEU A 92 6.80 -10.66 -0.50
N ALA A 93 8.10 -10.44 -0.24
CA ALA A 93 8.60 -9.09 -0.02
C ALA A 93 8.44 -8.21 -1.27
N GLN A 94 8.74 -8.76 -2.44
CA GLN A 94 8.58 -8.03 -3.69
C GLN A 94 7.12 -7.70 -3.96
N GLN A 95 6.23 -8.65 -3.75
CA GLN A 95 4.79 -8.44 -3.94
C GLN A 95 4.24 -7.39 -2.97
N PHE A 96 4.70 -7.41 -1.73
CA PHE A 96 4.34 -6.36 -0.77
C PHE A 96 4.71 -4.98 -1.31
N ARG A 97 5.92 -4.82 -1.81
CA ARG A 97 6.39 -3.54 -2.34
C ARG A 97 5.60 -3.10 -3.55
N LEU A 98 5.30 -4.02 -4.46
CA LEU A 98 4.50 -3.72 -5.64
C LEU A 98 3.09 -3.30 -5.26
N HIS A 99 2.45 -4.01 -4.34
CA HIS A 99 1.11 -3.65 -3.89
C HIS A 99 1.09 -2.30 -3.19
N LEU A 100 2.06 -2.05 -2.33
CA LEU A 100 2.15 -0.78 -1.62
C LEU A 100 2.25 0.40 -2.59
N HIS A 101 3.17 0.31 -3.55
CA HIS A 101 3.40 1.39 -4.51
C HIS A 101 2.20 1.57 -5.44
N ARG A 102 1.61 0.47 -5.90
CA ARG A 102 0.39 0.54 -6.72
C ARG A 102 -0.75 1.22 -5.95
N GLY A 103 -0.90 0.86 -4.69
CA GLY A 103 -1.95 1.45 -3.86
C GLY A 103 -1.77 2.95 -3.66
N VAL A 104 -0.54 3.41 -3.46
CA VAL A 104 -0.27 4.85 -3.37
C VAL A 104 -0.72 5.55 -4.65
N GLY A 105 -0.37 4.98 -5.80
CA GLY A 105 -0.80 5.52 -7.09
C GLY A 105 -2.31 5.54 -7.25
N TYR A 106 -2.99 4.49 -6.84
CA TYR A 106 -4.44 4.43 -6.90
C TYR A 106 -5.09 5.52 -6.04
N LEU A 107 -4.59 5.72 -4.82
CA LEU A 107 -5.18 6.72 -3.92
C LEU A 107 -4.97 8.12 -4.44
N VAL A 108 -3.78 8.46 -4.92
CA VAL A 108 -3.50 9.81 -5.40
C VAL A 108 -4.26 10.09 -6.70
N GLY A 109 -4.49 9.06 -7.51
CA GLY A 109 -5.23 9.19 -8.76
C GLY A 109 -6.74 9.11 -8.64
N ASP A 110 -7.26 8.75 -7.47
CA ASP A 110 -8.69 8.58 -7.28
C ASP A 110 -9.36 9.94 -7.05
N PRO A 111 -10.29 10.35 -7.93
CA PRO A 111 -10.94 11.66 -7.78
C PRO A 111 -11.78 11.79 -6.51
N ARG A 112 -12.13 10.70 -5.86
CA ARG A 112 -12.87 10.74 -4.60
C ARG A 112 -11.98 11.13 -3.42
N VAL A 113 -10.68 10.92 -3.53
CA VAL A 113 -9.74 11.16 -2.42
C VAL A 113 -9.24 12.59 -2.48
N ARG A 114 -10.09 13.52 -2.09
CA ARG A 114 -9.80 14.95 -2.01
C ARG A 114 -9.65 15.42 -0.57
N ASP A 115 -10.20 14.66 0.36
CA ASP A 115 -10.18 14.93 1.78
C ASP A 115 -10.26 13.61 2.54
N VAL A 116 -10.25 13.69 3.88
CA VAL A 116 -10.28 12.48 4.71
C VAL A 116 -11.62 11.75 4.56
N ALA A 117 -12.71 12.47 4.37
CA ALA A 117 -14.01 11.84 4.18
C ALA A 117 -14.05 11.03 2.88
N GLY A 118 -13.46 11.56 1.82
CA GLY A 118 -13.36 10.83 0.55
C GLY A 118 -12.53 9.56 0.68
N LEU A 119 -11.43 9.63 1.43
CA LEU A 119 -10.63 8.45 1.70
C LEU A 119 -11.44 7.40 2.47
N ALA A 120 -12.16 7.80 3.50
CA ALA A 120 -12.99 6.88 4.27
C ALA A 120 -14.05 6.22 3.39
N ASN A 121 -14.66 6.97 2.48
CA ASN A 121 -15.66 6.44 1.55
C ASN A 121 -15.10 5.40 0.59
N VAL A 122 -13.86 5.50 0.21
CA VAL A 122 -13.21 4.47 -0.61
C VAL A 122 -13.25 3.12 0.11
N GLY A 123 -13.00 3.12 1.42
CA GLY A 123 -13.05 1.88 2.20
C GLY A 123 -14.46 1.37 2.47
N LEU A 124 -15.43 2.26 2.57
CA LEU A 124 -16.81 1.89 2.89
C LEU A 124 -17.64 1.55 1.66
N ASN A 125 -17.36 2.19 0.52
CA ASN A 125 -18.11 2.03 -0.71
C ASN A 125 -17.21 1.47 -1.80
N GLU A 126 -16.49 0.44 -1.47
CA GLU A 126 -15.58 -0.14 -2.43
C GLU A 126 -16.33 -0.83 -3.55
N SER A 127 -17.55 -1.09 -3.39
CA SER A 127 -18.28 -1.75 -4.43
C SER A 127 -18.44 -0.82 -5.59
N PRO A 128 -17.86 -1.07 -6.67
CA PRO A 128 -18.03 -0.28 -7.84
C PRO A 128 -19.35 -0.58 -8.45
N ALA A 129 -20.25 -0.96 -7.75
CA ALA A 129 -21.52 -1.20 -8.25
C ALA A 129 -21.39 -1.88 -9.52
N ALA A 130 -20.82 -2.65 -9.62
CA ALA A 130 -20.97 -3.41 -10.77
C ALA A 130 -21.54 -2.71 -11.93
#